data_6be876669b82dcb518c975f384e55534
#
_entry.id   6be876669b82dcb518c975f384e55534
#
_cell.length_a   1.000
_cell.length_b   1.000
_cell.length_c   1.000
_cell.angle_alpha   90.00
_cell.angle_beta   90.00
_cell.angle_gamma   90.00
#
_symmetry.space_group_name_H-M   'P 1'
#
loop_
_entity.id
_entity.type
_entity.pdbx_description
1 polymer ?
#
loop_
_entity_poly.entity_id
_entity_poly.type
_entity_poly.pdbx_seq_one_letter_code
_entity_poly.pdbx_strand_id
1 'polypeptide(L)'
;MLPMLGACQSQVHSTSSSVSAPVSLTGVTVLEIAPSHYQPADSARTSQAEAEACRAWSLDEQQAEAFFGLSEQLPEGRLHDFYWLPCSIKGRLQAEGREWTFEINGAGTSTWRSGDDVRLLGCSLSACEPFVILMPEIASGH
;
A
#
# COMPACT_ATOMS: atom_id res chain seq x y z
N MET A 1 4.41 -39.06 -43.66
CA MET A 1 4.23 -38.69 -43.25
C MET A 1 4.17 -37.69 -42.72
N LEU A 2 4.04 -37.13 -42.28
CA LEU A 2 3.99 -36.27 -41.66
C LEU A 2 3.91 -35.48 -40.97
N PRO A 3 3.86 -35.02 -40.64
CA PRO A 3 3.77 -34.32 -39.88
C PRO A 3 3.63 -33.37 -39.41
N MET A 4 3.49 -32.95 -38.92
CA MET A 4 3.37 -32.14 -38.31
C MET A 4 3.31 -31.21 -37.85
N LEU A 5 3.29 -30.76 -37.54
CA LEU A 5 3.20 -29.96 -36.96
C LEU A 5 3.12 -29.13 -36.32
N GLY A 6 3.03 -28.78 -36.02
CA GLY A 6 2.98 -28.12 -35.25
C GLY A 6 2.88 -27.11 -34.96
N ALA A 7 2.77 -26.68 -34.56
CA ALA A 7 2.67 -25.81 -34.03
C ALA A 7 2.51 -24.89 -33.50
N CYS A 8 2.46 -24.47 -33.26
CA CYS A 8 2.35 -23.64 -32.63
C CYS A 8 2.22 -22.66 -32.15
N GLN A 9 2.12 -22.26 -31.75
CA GLN A 9 2.05 -21.47 -31.17
C GLN A 9 1.90 -20.49 -30.69
N SER A 10 1.84 -20.08 -30.41
CA SER A 10 1.75 -19.28 -29.84
C SER A 10 1.59 -18.26 -29.39
N GLN A 11 1.51 -17.93 -29.04
CA GLN A 11 1.38 -17.08 -28.46
C GLN A 11 1.32 -16.08 -28.09
N VAL A 12 1.23 -15.63 -27.86
CA VAL A 12 1.18 -14.75 -27.41
C VAL A 12 1.09 -13.76 -27.04
N HIS A 13 1.08 -13.45 -26.80
CA HIS A 13 0.97 -12.51 -26.25
C HIS A 13 1.03 -11.48 -26.01
N SER A 14 0.99 -11.05 -25.78
CA SER A 14 1.03 -10.21 -25.38
C SER A 14 1.06 -9.19 -25.18
N THR A 15 1.03 -8.79 -25.01
CA THR A 15 1.01 -7.92 -24.62
C THR A 15 1.06 -6.89 -24.41
N SER A 16 1.10 -6.41 -24.24
CA SER A 16 1.25 -5.57 -23.91
C SER A 16 1.13 -4.61 -23.56
N SER A 17 0.97 -4.22 -23.25
CA SER A 17 0.81 -3.42 -22.84
C SER A 17 1.13 -2.56 -22.36
N SER A 18 1.40 -2.11 -22.25
CA SER A 18 2.02 -1.28 -21.83
C SER A 18 1.48 -0.23 -21.25
N VAL A 19 1.05 0.02 -21.09
CA VAL A 19 0.49 0.97 -20.62
C VAL A 19 0.61 1.11 -19.34
N SER A 20 1.00 1.87 -18.86
CA SER A 20 1.06 2.16 -17.62
C SER A 20 0.07 1.51 -16.93
N ALA A 21 0.15 0.35 -16.93
CA ALA A 21 -0.67 -0.37 -16.11
C ALA A 21 -0.50 0.08 -14.72
N PRO A 22 -1.53 0.15 -13.99
CA PRO A 22 -1.39 0.39 -12.60
C PRO A 22 -0.49 -0.66 -12.05
N VAL A 23 0.34 -0.27 -11.16
CA VAL A 23 1.22 -1.16 -10.49
C VAL A 23 0.40 -2.26 -9.90
N SER A 24 0.79 -3.46 -10.20
CA SER A 24 0.17 -4.58 -9.55
C SER A 24 0.66 -4.62 -8.11
N LEU A 25 -0.25 -4.56 -7.18
CA LEU A 25 0.11 -4.65 -5.78
C LEU A 25 -0.03 -6.06 -5.25
N THR A 26 -0.31 -7.01 -6.12
CA THR A 26 -0.22 -8.41 -5.76
C THR A 26 1.24 -8.82 -5.81
N GLY A 27 1.59 -9.85 -5.10
CA GLY A 27 2.94 -10.30 -5.09
C GLY A 27 3.84 -9.49 -4.17
N VAL A 28 3.26 -8.77 -3.23
CA VAL A 28 4.02 -8.06 -2.22
C VAL A 28 4.37 -9.02 -1.10
N THR A 29 5.64 -9.04 -0.72
CA THR A 29 6.09 -9.81 0.42
C THR A 29 6.69 -8.84 1.42
N VAL A 30 6.11 -8.75 2.60
CA VAL A 30 6.65 -7.89 3.65
C VAL A 30 7.77 -8.64 4.34
N LEU A 31 8.95 -8.03 4.39
CA LEU A 31 10.14 -8.64 4.94
C LEU A 31 10.35 -8.27 6.40
N GLU A 32 9.91 -7.09 6.78
CA GLU A 32 10.15 -6.58 8.12
C GLU A 32 9.10 -5.53 8.40
N ILE A 33 8.60 -5.48 9.63
CA ILE A 33 7.61 -4.48 10.00
C ILE A 33 7.86 -4.05 11.44
N ALA A 34 7.79 -2.74 11.66
CA ALA A 34 8.05 -2.16 12.97
C ALA A 34 6.72 -1.84 13.66
N PRO A 35 6.75 -1.63 14.97
CA PRO A 35 5.54 -1.19 15.67
C PRO A 35 5.14 0.22 15.24
N SER A 36 3.90 0.57 15.53
CA SER A 36 3.40 1.91 15.28
C SER A 36 4.27 2.94 16.00
N HIS A 37 4.60 4.00 15.30
CA HIS A 37 5.40 5.09 15.84
C HIS A 37 4.53 6.34 15.88
N TYR A 38 4.32 6.87 17.09
CA TYR A 38 3.51 8.06 17.30
C TYR A 38 4.43 9.27 17.37
N GLN A 39 4.19 10.23 16.51
CA GLN A 39 5.02 11.42 16.44
C GLN A 39 4.14 12.64 16.16
N PRO A 40 3.56 13.23 17.20
CA PRO A 40 2.71 14.39 17.00
C PRO A 40 3.53 15.60 16.57
N ALA A 41 2.89 16.53 15.90
CA ALA A 41 3.53 17.78 15.55
C ALA A 41 3.81 18.57 16.82
N ASP A 42 4.91 19.34 16.80
CA ASP A 42 5.38 20.02 17.98
C ASP A 42 4.34 20.92 18.62
N SER A 43 3.60 21.63 17.81
CA SER A 43 2.65 22.59 18.34
C SER A 43 1.26 22.03 18.46
N ALA A 44 1.10 20.76 18.19
CA ALA A 44 -0.25 20.20 18.15
C ALA A 44 -0.77 19.99 19.55
N ARG A 45 -2.03 20.23 19.71
CA ARG A 45 -2.68 19.72 20.87
C ARG A 45 -2.83 18.26 20.64
N THR A 46 -2.14 17.48 21.42
CA THR A 46 -2.26 16.04 21.26
C THR A 46 -3.52 15.61 21.96
N SER A 47 -4.36 14.93 21.23
CA SER A 47 -5.51 14.28 21.79
C SER A 47 -5.04 12.99 22.44
N GLN A 48 -5.45 12.78 23.69
CA GLN A 48 -5.10 11.55 24.37
C GLN A 48 -5.72 10.35 23.66
N ALA A 49 -6.94 10.51 23.16
CA ALA A 49 -7.60 9.43 22.43
C ALA A 49 -6.82 9.07 21.16
N GLU A 50 -6.29 10.09 20.48
CA GLU A 50 -5.50 9.86 19.28
C GLU A 50 -4.20 9.14 19.63
N ALA A 51 -3.53 9.59 20.70
CA ALA A 51 -2.30 8.93 21.10
C ALA A 51 -2.55 7.49 21.48
N GLU A 52 -3.64 7.20 22.17
CA GLU A 52 -3.96 5.83 22.54
C GLU A 52 -4.28 4.98 21.33
N ALA A 53 -5.01 5.54 20.38
CA ALA A 53 -5.33 4.81 19.16
C ALA A 53 -4.07 4.48 18.38
N CYS A 54 -3.14 5.43 18.32
CA CYS A 54 -1.86 5.19 17.65
C CYS A 54 -1.06 4.11 18.33
N ARG A 55 -1.05 4.10 19.67
CA ARG A 55 -0.30 3.09 20.39
C ARG A 55 -0.92 1.71 20.28
N ALA A 56 -2.24 1.65 20.14
CA ALA A 56 -2.94 0.38 20.03
C ALA A 56 -2.90 -0.20 18.62
N TRP A 57 -2.51 0.60 17.66
CA TRP A 57 -2.53 0.20 16.27
C TRP A 57 -1.30 -0.65 15.96
N SER A 58 -1.51 -1.78 15.32
CA SER A 58 -0.39 -2.62 14.92
C SER A 58 -0.80 -3.42 13.70
N LEU A 59 0.18 -3.77 12.90
CA LEU A 59 -0.02 -4.65 11.77
C LEU A 59 1.08 -5.68 11.78
N ASP A 60 0.73 -6.92 11.55
CA ASP A 60 1.75 -7.91 11.28
C ASP A 60 2.03 -7.94 9.78
N GLU A 61 2.97 -8.78 9.39
CA GLU A 61 3.40 -8.81 7.99
C GLU A 61 2.27 -9.18 7.06
N GLN A 62 1.45 -10.14 7.45
CA GLN A 62 0.36 -10.56 6.59
C GLN A 62 -0.73 -9.49 6.48
N GLN A 63 -0.98 -8.79 7.56
CA GLN A 63 -1.95 -7.71 7.54
C GLN A 63 -1.48 -6.57 6.64
N ALA A 64 -0.19 -6.25 6.71
CA ALA A 64 0.35 -5.22 5.84
C ALA A 64 0.26 -5.64 4.38
N GLU A 65 0.53 -6.90 4.09
CA GLU A 65 0.40 -7.39 2.71
C GLU A 65 -1.04 -7.27 2.23
N ALA A 66 -2.00 -7.61 3.10
CA ALA A 66 -3.40 -7.48 2.73
C ALA A 66 -3.78 -6.03 2.48
N PHE A 67 -3.28 -5.12 3.34
CA PHE A 67 -3.54 -3.71 3.17
C PHE A 67 -3.00 -3.21 1.82
N PHE A 68 -1.78 -3.59 1.47
CA PHE A 68 -1.21 -3.18 0.19
C PHE A 68 -1.99 -3.78 -0.97
N GLY A 69 -2.47 -5.00 -0.83
CA GLY A 69 -3.25 -5.64 -1.88
C GLY A 69 -4.57 -4.94 -2.15
N LEU A 70 -5.09 -4.21 -1.17
CA LEU A 70 -6.34 -3.46 -1.32
C LEU A 70 -6.09 -2.01 -1.69
N SER A 71 -4.83 -1.56 -1.63
CA SER A 71 -4.49 -0.18 -1.90
C SER A 71 -4.34 0.06 -3.39
N GLU A 72 -4.48 1.32 -3.78
CA GLU A 72 -4.23 1.72 -5.16
C GLU A 72 -3.15 2.78 -5.16
N GLN A 73 -2.46 2.90 -6.26
CA GLN A 73 -1.47 3.94 -6.41
C GLN A 73 -2.21 5.25 -6.65
N LEU A 74 -1.84 6.27 -5.88
CA LEU A 74 -2.54 7.55 -5.94
C LEU A 74 -1.83 8.48 -6.90
N PRO A 75 -2.57 9.09 -7.83
CA PRO A 75 -1.98 10.15 -8.64
C PRO A 75 -1.73 11.37 -7.78
N GLU A 76 -0.88 12.23 -8.29
CA GLU A 76 -0.58 13.48 -7.62
C GLU A 76 -1.86 14.23 -7.32
N GLY A 77 -1.96 14.75 -6.11
CA GLY A 77 -3.13 15.50 -5.72
C GLY A 77 -4.21 14.71 -5.02
N ARG A 78 -4.16 13.40 -5.12
CA ARG A 78 -5.20 12.58 -4.49
C ARG A 78 -4.97 12.39 -3.00
N LEU A 79 -3.81 12.80 -2.48
CA LEU A 79 -3.57 12.72 -1.05
C LEU A 79 -4.56 13.57 -0.26
N HIS A 80 -5.12 14.58 -0.87
CA HIS A 80 -6.09 15.42 -0.18
C HIS A 80 -7.37 14.67 0.18
N ASP A 81 -7.60 13.54 -0.45
CA ASP A 81 -8.78 12.75 -0.16
C ASP A 81 -8.66 11.97 1.14
N PHE A 82 -7.49 11.99 1.75
CA PHE A 82 -7.23 11.21 2.97
C PHE A 82 -6.88 12.15 4.11
N TYR A 83 -7.21 11.72 5.32
CA TYR A 83 -6.74 12.39 6.52
C TYR A 83 -5.27 12.05 6.74
N TRP A 84 -4.69 12.68 7.71
CA TRP A 84 -3.33 12.36 8.14
C TRP A 84 -3.34 12.21 9.65
N LEU A 85 -2.70 11.16 10.13
CA LEU A 85 -2.54 10.93 11.56
C LEU A 85 -1.06 10.95 11.91
N PRO A 86 -0.72 11.33 13.16
CA PRO A 86 0.69 11.42 13.55
C PRO A 86 1.25 10.07 13.96
N CYS A 87 0.87 9.01 13.32
CA CYS A 87 1.48 7.72 13.58
C CYS A 87 1.60 6.92 12.29
N SER A 88 2.65 6.13 12.24
CA SER A 88 2.95 5.34 11.06
C SER A 88 3.58 4.02 11.44
N ILE A 89 3.46 3.08 10.55
CA ILE A 89 4.11 1.77 10.65
C ILE A 89 5.05 1.66 9.47
N LYS A 90 6.31 1.37 9.76
CA LYS A 90 7.36 1.32 8.77
C LYS A 90 7.89 -0.09 8.62
N GLY A 91 8.48 -0.36 7.47
CA GLY A 91 9.08 -1.66 7.24
C GLY A 91 9.71 -1.73 5.88
N ARG A 92 9.97 -2.96 5.47
CA ARG A 92 10.56 -3.26 4.17
C ARG A 92 9.74 -4.34 3.49
N LEU A 93 9.63 -4.24 2.19
CA LEU A 93 8.91 -5.24 1.42
C LEU A 93 9.65 -5.51 0.13
N GLN A 94 9.27 -6.60 -0.49
CA GLN A 94 9.78 -6.95 -1.80
C GLN A 94 8.61 -7.00 -2.76
N ALA A 95 8.77 -6.33 -3.89
CA ALA A 95 7.76 -6.30 -4.93
C ALA A 95 8.44 -5.87 -6.22
N GLU A 96 7.95 -6.39 -7.33
CA GLU A 96 8.45 -6.01 -8.64
C GLU A 96 9.95 -6.24 -8.79
N GLY A 97 10.43 -7.28 -8.16
CA GLY A 97 11.83 -7.67 -8.32
C GLY A 97 12.81 -6.86 -7.52
N ARG A 98 12.35 -6.04 -6.59
CA ARG A 98 13.28 -5.26 -5.76
C ARG A 98 12.69 -4.97 -4.40
N GLU A 99 13.53 -4.44 -3.54
CA GLU A 99 13.15 -4.15 -2.17
C GLU A 99 12.75 -2.68 -2.05
N TRP A 100 11.70 -2.44 -1.26
CA TRP A 100 11.19 -1.11 -0.98
C TRP A 100 11.12 -0.91 0.52
N THR A 101 11.34 0.32 0.97
CA THR A 101 10.95 0.68 2.33
C THR A 101 9.55 1.26 2.25
N PHE A 102 8.77 1.01 3.27
CA PHE A 102 7.41 1.52 3.26
C PHE A 102 7.09 2.22 4.57
N GLU A 103 6.11 3.09 4.49
CA GLU A 103 5.57 3.75 5.66
C GLU A 103 4.07 3.84 5.47
N ILE A 104 3.30 3.26 6.39
CA ILE A 104 1.85 3.29 6.35
C ILE A 104 1.37 4.28 7.39
N ASN A 105 0.57 5.25 6.96
CA ASN A 105 -0.05 6.19 7.87
C ASN A 105 -1.34 5.60 8.42
N GLY A 106 -1.65 5.91 9.67
CA GLY A 106 -2.83 5.38 10.30
C GLY A 106 -4.14 5.78 9.64
N ALA A 107 -4.10 6.74 8.73
CA ALA A 107 -5.29 7.18 8.02
C ALA A 107 -5.40 6.58 6.61
N GLY A 108 -4.59 5.57 6.31
CA GLY A 108 -4.82 4.76 5.10
C GLY A 108 -3.95 5.06 3.91
N THR A 109 -3.03 6.01 4.01
CA THR A 109 -2.07 6.22 2.93
C THR A 109 -0.78 5.50 3.24
N SER A 110 0.02 5.27 2.23
CA SER A 110 1.34 4.70 2.43
C SER A 110 2.28 5.20 1.35
N THR A 111 3.56 5.09 1.64
CA THR A 111 4.61 5.50 0.72
C THR A 111 5.60 4.37 0.61
N TRP A 112 5.99 4.06 -0.61
CA TRP A 112 7.05 3.10 -0.88
C TRP A 112 8.21 3.84 -1.50
N ARG A 113 9.43 3.52 -1.08
CA ARG A 113 10.63 4.14 -1.63
C ARG A 113 11.65 3.08 -1.97
N SER A 114 12.26 3.23 -3.14
CA SER A 114 13.35 2.36 -3.56
C SER A 114 14.26 3.20 -4.44
N GLY A 115 15.47 3.51 -3.94
CA GLY A 115 16.34 4.44 -4.64
C GLY A 115 15.65 5.79 -4.79
N ASP A 116 15.55 6.26 -6.02
CA ASP A 116 14.88 7.52 -6.30
C ASP A 116 13.40 7.35 -6.59
N ASP A 117 12.92 6.14 -6.62
CA ASP A 117 11.52 5.88 -6.93
C ASP A 117 10.68 5.99 -5.68
N VAL A 118 9.57 6.69 -5.80
CA VAL A 118 8.63 6.88 -4.71
C VAL A 118 7.24 6.58 -5.25
N ARG A 119 6.47 5.83 -4.49
CA ARG A 119 5.09 5.55 -4.84
C ARG A 119 4.20 5.93 -3.68
N LEU A 120 3.12 6.60 -4.00
CA LEU A 120 2.12 6.96 -3.01
C LEU A 120 0.91 6.08 -3.24
N LEU A 121 0.43 5.48 -2.16
CA LEU A 121 -0.69 4.57 -2.23
C LEU A 121 -1.70 4.95 -1.18
N GLY A 122 -2.90 4.47 -1.37
CA GLY A 122 -3.93 4.67 -0.39
C GLY A 122 -5.03 3.65 -0.57
N CYS A 123 -5.72 3.36 0.51
CA CYS A 123 -6.86 2.47 0.44
C CYS A 123 -8.11 3.20 0.90
N SER A 124 -9.06 3.33 0.00
CA SER A 124 -10.36 3.92 0.31
C SER A 124 -11.46 2.87 0.33
N LEU A 125 -11.12 1.60 0.22
CA LEU A 125 -12.11 0.54 0.29
C LEU A 125 -12.46 0.25 1.75
N SER A 126 -13.73 0.00 2.01
CA SER A 126 -14.13 -0.33 3.37
C SER A 126 -13.42 -1.57 3.89
N ALA A 127 -12.95 -2.44 3.00
CA ALA A 127 -12.21 -3.62 3.40
C ALA A 127 -10.89 -3.29 4.11
N CYS A 128 -10.40 -2.07 4.00
CA CYS A 128 -9.17 -1.66 4.69
C CYS A 128 -9.43 -1.21 6.12
N GLU A 129 -10.66 -1.08 6.52
CA GLU A 129 -10.98 -0.58 7.85
C GLU A 129 -10.25 -1.33 8.98
N PRO A 130 -10.13 -2.66 8.93
CA PRO A 130 -9.45 -3.36 10.02
C PRO A 130 -7.97 -3.06 10.13
N PHE A 131 -7.38 -2.44 9.12
CA PHE A 131 -5.93 -2.24 9.07
C PHE A 131 -5.51 -0.81 9.40
N VAL A 132 -6.46 0.10 9.56
CA VAL A 132 -6.14 1.52 9.76
C VAL A 132 -6.91 2.03 10.96
N ILE A 133 -6.52 3.21 11.40
CA ILE A 133 -7.21 3.86 12.52
C ILE A 133 -8.39 4.68 12.02
N LEU A 134 -8.22 5.32 10.87
CA LEU A 134 -9.22 6.25 10.36
C LEU A 134 -9.35 6.06 8.86
N MET A 135 -10.57 5.92 8.41
CA MET A 135 -10.86 5.79 6.99
C MET A 135 -11.13 7.15 6.37
N PRO A 136 -10.82 7.35 5.10
CA PRO A 136 -11.21 8.59 4.42
C PRO A 136 -12.73 8.66 4.28
N GLU A 137 -13.23 9.88 4.18
CA GLU A 137 -14.68 10.04 4.04
C GLU A 137 -15.19 9.57 2.71
N ILE A 138 -14.30 9.40 1.76
CA ILE A 138 -14.67 8.93 0.43
C ILE A 138 -14.59 7.43 0.31
N ALA A 139 -14.56 6.71 1.45
CA ALA A 139 -14.43 5.26 1.42
C ALA A 139 -15.49 4.65 0.53
N SER A 140 -15.08 3.68 -0.27
CA SER A 140 -15.97 3.00 -1.18
C SER A 140 -15.93 1.50 -0.88
N GLY A 141 -16.66 0.73 -1.66
CA GLY A 141 -16.65 -0.70 -1.44
C GLY A 141 -17.65 -1.16 -0.39
N HIS A 142 -18.63 -0.33 -0.11
CA HIS A 142 -19.68 -0.68 0.82
C HIS A 142 -20.88 -1.25 0.10
#